data_06b072e3bc7b56cf8555bb66a5f5646d
#
_entry.id   06b072e3bc7b56cf8555bb66a5f5646d
#
_cell.length_a   1.000
_cell.length_b   1.000
_cell.length_c   1.000
_cell.angle_alpha   90.00
_cell.angle_beta   90.00
_cell.angle_gamma   90.00
#
_symmetry.space_group_name_H-M   'P 1'
#
loop_
_entity.id
_entity.type
_entity.pdbx_description
1 polymer ?
#
loop_
_entity_poly.entity_id
_entity_poly.type
_entity_poly.pdbx_seq_one_letter_code
_entity_poly.pdbx_strand_id
1 'polypeptide(L)'
;MQERPVYLDLTKIRLPMSAFSSITHRLTGMYVFFITLPLLLYVISESTSSKSSYEDLLASLNSFSFFSLFFYVSLSFFWYHILTGLRHLIMDFFHIGESLKGANYSAIFVVIFWAMSYSFFLGYSLL
;
A
#
# COMPACT_ATOMS: atom_id res chain seq x y z
N MET A 1 10.41 -23.10 -36.76
CA MET A 1 10.17 -22.14 -35.66
C MET A 1 9.18 -22.75 -34.69
N GLN A 2 9.57 -22.94 -33.44
CA GLN A 2 8.61 -23.31 -32.42
C GLN A 2 7.81 -22.04 -32.08
N GLU A 3 6.51 -22.07 -32.33
CA GLU A 3 5.61 -20.98 -31.87
C GLU A 3 5.60 -21.00 -30.35
N ARG A 4 5.90 -19.84 -29.75
CA ARG A 4 5.78 -19.68 -28.29
C ARG A 4 4.29 -19.67 -27.93
N PRO A 5 3.84 -20.51 -26.99
CA PRO A 5 2.44 -20.48 -26.58
C PRO A 5 2.06 -19.10 -26.01
N VAL A 6 1.03 -18.49 -26.57
CA VAL A 6 0.46 -17.23 -26.05
C VAL A 6 -0.66 -17.59 -25.10
N TYR A 7 -0.51 -17.24 -23.83
CA TYR A 7 -1.51 -17.48 -22.81
C TYR A 7 -2.35 -16.21 -22.61
N LEU A 8 -3.58 -16.23 -23.11
CA LEU A 8 -4.49 -15.08 -23.08
C LEU A 8 -5.48 -15.09 -21.91
N ASP A 9 -5.62 -16.21 -21.21
CA ASP A 9 -6.55 -16.35 -20.08
C ASP A 9 -5.84 -16.03 -18.77
N LEU A 10 -5.94 -14.77 -18.35
CA LEU A 10 -5.33 -14.25 -17.12
C LEU A 10 -5.92 -14.87 -15.85
N THR A 11 -7.13 -15.46 -15.92
CA THR A 11 -7.76 -16.08 -14.76
C THR A 11 -7.14 -17.42 -14.39
N LYS A 12 -6.45 -18.07 -15.32
CA LYS A 12 -5.78 -19.37 -15.13
C LYS A 12 -4.29 -19.23 -14.81
N ILE A 13 -3.72 -18.03 -14.87
CA ILE A 13 -2.32 -17.79 -14.55
C ILE A 13 -2.15 -17.78 -13.04
N ARG A 14 -1.32 -18.69 -12.53
CA ARG A 14 -0.87 -18.65 -11.13
C ARG A 14 0.36 -17.76 -11.03
N LEU A 15 0.16 -16.55 -10.51
CA LEU A 15 1.26 -15.61 -10.26
C LEU A 15 2.03 -16.03 -9.01
N PRO A 16 3.38 -16.10 -9.06
CA PRO A 16 4.19 -16.23 -7.85
C PRO A 16 4.00 -14.98 -6.98
N MET A 17 4.19 -15.11 -5.67
CA MET A 17 3.95 -14.03 -4.71
C MET A 17 4.84 -12.81 -4.97
N SER A 18 6.05 -13.01 -5.48
CA SER A 18 6.95 -11.93 -5.90
C SER A 18 6.39 -11.10 -7.06
N ALA A 19 5.77 -11.74 -8.05
CA ALA A 19 5.13 -11.05 -9.18
C ALA A 19 3.88 -10.30 -8.71
N PHE A 20 3.06 -10.89 -7.85
CA PHE A 20 1.92 -10.23 -7.21
C PHE A 20 2.35 -8.98 -6.44
N SER A 21 3.40 -9.06 -5.63
CA SER A 21 3.95 -7.92 -4.90
C SER A 21 4.43 -6.81 -5.84
N SER A 22 5.07 -7.15 -6.95
CA SER A 22 5.53 -6.16 -7.95
C SER A 22 4.37 -5.44 -8.63
N ILE A 23 3.33 -6.16 -9.03
CA ILE A 23 2.14 -5.58 -9.67
C ILE A 23 1.40 -4.67 -8.70
N THR A 24 1.15 -5.14 -7.48
CA THR A 24 0.44 -4.36 -6.46
C THR A 24 1.23 -3.14 -6.00
N HIS A 25 2.56 -3.20 -5.95
CA HIS A 25 3.40 -2.04 -5.71
C HIS A 25 3.20 -0.95 -6.78
N ARG A 26 3.15 -1.33 -8.06
CA ARG A 26 2.90 -0.38 -9.17
C ARG A 26 1.50 0.23 -9.10
N LEU A 27 0.48 -0.59 -8.83
CA LEU A 27 -0.91 -0.13 -8.69
C LEU A 27 -1.07 0.81 -7.49
N THR A 28 -0.49 0.47 -6.35
CA THR A 28 -0.51 1.35 -5.17
C THR A 28 0.31 2.61 -5.41
N GLY A 29 1.38 2.56 -6.19
CA GLY A 29 2.15 3.75 -6.59
C GLY A 29 1.31 4.75 -7.39
N MET A 30 0.51 4.28 -8.34
CA MET A 30 -0.43 5.13 -9.08
C MET A 30 -1.51 5.70 -8.13
N TYR A 31 -2.07 4.88 -7.26
CA TYR A 31 -3.04 5.32 -6.27
C TYR A 31 -2.45 6.39 -5.33
N VAL A 32 -1.24 6.17 -4.83
CA VAL A 32 -0.54 7.11 -3.95
C VAL A 32 -0.34 8.45 -4.66
N PHE A 33 0.12 8.44 -5.89
CA PHE A 33 0.40 9.67 -6.64
C PHE A 33 -0.88 10.48 -6.93
N PHE A 34 -1.93 9.82 -7.46
CA PHE A 34 -3.13 10.52 -7.92
C PHE A 34 -4.17 10.78 -6.83
N ILE A 35 -4.17 9.99 -5.77
CA ILE A 35 -5.22 10.03 -4.73
C ILE A 35 -4.63 10.35 -3.36
N THR A 36 -3.68 9.57 -2.88
CA THR A 36 -3.18 9.73 -1.50
C THR A 36 -2.43 11.04 -1.30
N LEU A 37 -1.56 11.45 -2.24
CA LEU A 37 -0.83 12.72 -2.11
C LEU A 37 -1.76 13.94 -2.11
N PRO A 38 -2.72 14.10 -3.05
CA PRO A 38 -3.69 15.18 -2.96
C PRO A 38 -4.52 15.17 -1.67
N LEU A 39 -4.92 13.98 -1.20
CA LEU A 39 -5.64 13.84 0.06
C LEU A 39 -4.81 14.28 1.26
N LEU A 40 -3.53 13.89 1.33
CA LEU A 40 -2.61 14.31 2.39
C LEU A 40 -2.37 15.82 2.36
N LEU A 41 -2.23 16.43 1.18
CA LEU A 41 -2.11 17.88 1.05
C LEU A 41 -3.36 18.60 1.58
N TYR A 42 -4.54 18.08 1.28
CA TYR A 42 -5.79 18.58 1.82
C TYR A 42 -5.82 18.48 3.36
N VAL A 43 -5.50 17.31 3.91
CA VAL A 43 -5.47 17.08 5.37
C VAL A 43 -4.45 18.01 6.05
N ILE A 44 -3.27 18.18 5.48
CA ILE A 44 -2.25 19.10 6.01
C ILE A 44 -2.77 20.55 5.97
N SER A 45 -3.36 20.97 4.86
CA SER A 45 -3.93 22.31 4.71
C SER A 45 -5.00 22.58 5.77
N GLU A 46 -5.97 21.69 5.95
CA GLU A 46 -7.02 21.83 6.95
C GLU A 46 -6.46 21.82 8.38
N SER A 47 -5.50 20.92 8.66
CA SER A 47 -4.91 20.80 10.00
C SER A 47 -4.09 22.01 10.43
N THR A 48 -3.59 22.82 9.48
CA THR A 48 -2.71 23.96 9.74
C THR A 48 -3.39 25.32 9.51
N SER A 49 -4.59 25.36 8.93
CA SER A 49 -5.27 26.61 8.57
C SER A 49 -5.80 27.37 9.77
N SER A 50 -6.46 26.70 10.71
CA SER A 50 -6.99 27.27 11.94
C SER A 50 -7.27 26.18 12.99
N LYS A 51 -7.44 26.60 14.26
CA LYS A 51 -7.85 25.69 15.33
C LYS A 51 -9.21 25.05 15.05
N SER A 52 -10.16 25.80 14.53
CA SER A 52 -11.50 25.30 14.18
C SER A 52 -11.42 24.24 13.09
N SER A 53 -10.67 24.50 11.97
CA SER A 53 -10.49 23.53 10.90
C SER A 53 -9.82 22.24 11.39
N TYR A 54 -8.87 22.35 12.28
CA TYR A 54 -8.22 21.19 12.89
C TYR A 54 -9.20 20.35 13.71
N GLU A 55 -10.02 21.00 14.56
CA GLU A 55 -11.03 20.31 15.38
C GLU A 55 -12.10 19.64 14.51
N ASP A 56 -12.56 20.31 13.44
CA ASP A 56 -13.52 19.77 12.48
C ASP A 56 -12.94 18.58 11.72
N LEU A 57 -11.67 18.66 11.31
CA LEU A 57 -10.96 17.55 10.67
C LEU A 57 -10.87 16.33 11.60
N LEU A 58 -10.48 16.53 12.85
CA LEU A 58 -10.42 15.45 13.85
C LEU A 58 -11.79 14.82 14.07
N ALA A 59 -12.84 15.62 14.21
CA ALA A 59 -14.20 15.13 14.35
C ALA A 59 -14.63 14.29 13.14
N SER A 60 -14.27 14.70 11.93
CA SER A 60 -14.55 13.98 10.68
C SER A 60 -13.80 12.64 10.59
N LEU A 61 -12.55 12.61 11.05
CA LEU A 61 -11.73 11.38 11.06
C LEU A 61 -12.17 10.39 12.15
N ASN A 62 -12.63 10.89 13.29
CA ASN A 62 -13.11 10.07 14.41
C ASN A 62 -14.57 9.59 14.22
N SER A 63 -15.30 10.17 13.27
CA SER A 63 -16.64 9.71 12.92
C SER A 63 -16.60 8.59 11.90
N PHE A 64 -17.53 7.64 11.98
CA PHE A 64 -17.72 6.64 10.92
C PHE A 64 -18.36 7.31 9.70
N SER A 65 -17.54 7.82 8.80
CA SER A 65 -17.95 8.56 7.60
C SER A 65 -17.23 8.01 6.36
N PHE A 66 -17.77 8.34 5.19
CA PHE A 66 -17.10 8.02 3.92
C PHE A 66 -15.71 8.63 3.84
N PHE A 67 -15.53 9.86 4.37
CA PHE A 67 -14.24 10.54 4.40
C PHE A 67 -13.22 9.79 5.28
N SER A 68 -13.61 9.40 6.50
CA SER A 68 -12.70 8.65 7.37
C SER A 68 -12.32 7.30 6.78
N LEU A 69 -13.28 6.56 6.21
CA LEU A 69 -13.01 5.30 5.51
C LEU A 69 -12.03 5.50 4.35
N PHE A 70 -12.27 6.51 3.52
CA PHE A 70 -11.41 6.84 2.38
C PHE A 70 -10.00 7.23 2.81
N PHE A 71 -9.87 8.01 3.89
CA PHE A 71 -8.59 8.39 4.47
C PHE A 71 -7.80 7.16 4.97
N TYR A 72 -8.42 6.31 5.78
CA TYR A 72 -7.75 5.13 6.32
C TYR A 72 -7.38 4.11 5.22
N VAL A 73 -8.23 3.90 4.23
CA VAL A 73 -7.90 3.04 3.07
C VAL A 73 -6.69 3.61 2.30
N SER A 74 -6.66 4.92 2.06
CA SER A 74 -5.54 5.58 1.38
C SER A 74 -4.25 5.46 2.18
N LEU A 75 -4.32 5.57 3.50
CA LEU A 75 -3.18 5.40 4.40
C LEU A 75 -2.66 3.96 4.39
N SER A 76 -3.55 2.97 4.30
CA SER A 76 -3.20 1.55 4.14
C SER A 76 -2.41 1.29 2.86
N PHE A 77 -2.87 1.82 1.73
CA PHE A 77 -2.17 1.69 0.45
C PHE A 77 -0.83 2.42 0.44
N PHE A 78 -0.76 3.57 1.10
CA PHE A 78 0.50 4.29 1.26
C PHE A 78 1.52 3.48 2.07
N TRP A 79 1.10 2.91 3.18
CA TRP A 79 1.96 2.05 4.01
C TRP A 79 2.41 0.79 3.27
N TYR A 80 1.50 0.13 2.57
CA TYR A 80 1.82 -1.01 1.70
C TYR A 80 2.85 -0.65 0.63
N HIS A 81 2.67 0.50 -0.02
CA HIS A 81 3.58 0.98 -1.06
C HIS A 81 4.99 1.22 -0.50
N ILE A 82 5.11 1.83 0.68
CA ILE A 82 6.40 2.04 1.34
C ILE A 82 7.08 0.70 1.63
N LEU A 83 6.38 -0.25 2.23
CA LEU A 83 6.95 -1.54 2.61
C LEU A 83 7.40 -2.36 1.40
N THR A 84 6.58 -2.42 0.36
CA THR A 84 6.92 -3.15 -0.86
C THR A 84 8.02 -2.45 -1.65
N GLY A 85 8.04 -1.12 -1.68
CA GLY A 85 9.11 -0.32 -2.27
C GLY A 85 10.44 -0.51 -1.54
N LEU A 86 10.44 -0.47 -0.22
CA LEU A 86 11.63 -0.72 0.60
C LEU A 86 12.18 -2.13 0.35
N ARG A 87 11.29 -3.14 0.26
CA ARG A 87 11.70 -4.50 -0.10
C ARG A 87 12.42 -4.52 -1.46
N HIS A 88 11.87 -3.88 -2.49
CA HIS A 88 12.51 -3.81 -3.81
C HIS A 88 13.89 -3.14 -3.74
N LEU A 89 14.00 -2.02 -3.05
CA LEU A 89 15.27 -1.31 -2.88
C LEU A 89 16.33 -2.16 -2.17
N ILE A 90 15.94 -2.89 -1.11
CA ILE A 90 16.85 -3.77 -0.38
C ILE A 90 17.33 -4.91 -1.28
N MET A 91 16.42 -5.54 -2.02
CA MET A 91 16.78 -6.62 -2.95
C MET A 91 17.74 -6.14 -4.05
N ASP A 92 17.44 -4.98 -4.66
CA ASP A 92 18.22 -4.45 -5.77
C ASP A 92 19.60 -3.92 -5.31
N PHE A 93 19.66 -3.31 -4.13
CA PHE A 93 20.91 -2.71 -3.64
C PHE A 93 21.87 -3.72 -3.02
N PHE A 94 21.35 -4.67 -2.26
CA PHE A 94 22.17 -5.66 -1.54
C PHE A 94 22.26 -7.02 -2.26
N HIS A 95 21.55 -7.20 -3.37
CA HIS A 95 21.47 -8.48 -4.10
C HIS A 95 21.05 -9.66 -3.20
N ILE A 96 20.17 -9.39 -2.22
CA ILE A 96 19.66 -10.37 -1.26
C ILE A 96 18.30 -10.88 -1.70
N GLY A 97 18.09 -12.21 -1.65
CA GLY A 97 16.77 -12.79 -1.92
C GLY A 97 16.38 -12.78 -3.40
N GLU A 98 17.34 -12.68 -4.33
CA GLU A 98 17.10 -12.70 -5.78
C GLU A 98 16.65 -14.08 -6.31
N SER A 99 16.84 -15.15 -5.52
CA SER A 99 16.30 -16.46 -5.87
C SER A 99 14.76 -16.43 -5.85
N LEU A 100 14.13 -17.28 -6.67
CA LEU A 100 12.66 -17.35 -6.72
C LEU A 100 12.04 -17.64 -5.34
N LYS A 101 12.65 -18.52 -4.56
CA LYS A 101 12.19 -18.81 -3.18
C LYS A 101 12.37 -17.62 -2.26
N GLY A 102 13.54 -16.98 -2.26
CA GLY A 102 13.82 -15.79 -1.45
C GLY A 102 12.90 -14.62 -1.78
N ALA A 103 12.66 -14.38 -3.07
CA ALA A 103 11.74 -13.34 -3.53
C ALA A 103 10.29 -13.60 -3.10
N ASN A 104 9.82 -14.86 -3.14
CA ASN A 104 8.49 -15.22 -2.69
C ASN A 104 8.34 -15.12 -1.15
N TYR A 105 9.30 -15.62 -0.38
CA TYR A 105 9.26 -15.52 1.08
C TYR A 105 9.30 -14.09 1.58
N SER A 106 10.16 -13.26 1.00
CA SER A 106 10.22 -11.83 1.38
C SER A 106 8.92 -11.08 1.02
N ALA A 107 8.28 -11.42 -0.10
CA ALA A 107 6.99 -10.85 -0.49
C ALA A 107 5.88 -11.25 0.49
N ILE A 108 5.80 -12.53 0.87
CA ILE A 108 4.84 -13.02 1.87
C ILE A 108 5.07 -12.33 3.22
N PHE A 109 6.33 -12.24 3.66
CA PHE A 109 6.69 -11.55 4.90
C PHE A 109 6.20 -10.10 4.92
N VAL A 110 6.41 -9.35 3.84
CA VAL A 110 5.99 -7.95 3.73
C VAL A 110 4.46 -7.81 3.79
N VAL A 111 3.72 -8.69 3.11
CA VAL A 111 2.25 -8.67 3.15
C VAL A 111 1.72 -8.96 4.56
N ILE A 112 2.28 -9.96 5.24
CA ILE A 112 1.90 -10.30 6.62
C ILE A 112 2.25 -9.13 7.57
N PHE A 113 3.44 -8.58 7.44
CA PHE A 113 3.89 -7.44 8.24
C PHE A 113 3.00 -6.21 8.04
N TRP A 114 2.63 -5.91 6.77
CA TRP A 114 1.68 -4.86 6.44
C TRP A 114 0.33 -5.08 7.13
N ALA A 115 -0.25 -6.28 6.98
CA ALA A 115 -1.55 -6.59 7.55
C ALA A 115 -1.54 -6.48 9.08
N MET A 116 -0.52 -7.01 9.75
CA MET A 116 -0.39 -6.96 11.22
C MET A 116 -0.17 -5.53 11.73
N SER A 117 0.80 -4.81 11.16
CA SER A 117 1.13 -3.45 11.59
C SER A 117 -0.01 -2.47 11.35
N TYR A 118 -0.69 -2.60 10.22
CA TYR A 118 -1.83 -1.75 9.90
C TYR A 118 -3.06 -2.07 10.77
N SER A 119 -3.33 -3.34 11.04
CA SER A 119 -4.41 -3.75 11.97
C SER A 119 -4.17 -3.23 13.39
N PHE A 120 -2.92 -3.29 13.86
CA PHE A 120 -2.53 -2.72 15.15
C PHE A 120 -2.73 -1.20 15.19
N PHE A 121 -2.31 -0.51 14.14
CA PHE A 121 -2.51 0.94 14.01
C PHE A 121 -4.00 1.32 14.02
N LEU A 122 -4.84 0.61 13.26
CA LEU A 122 -6.29 0.84 13.26
C LEU A 122 -6.90 0.61 14.64
N GLY A 123 -6.54 -0.49 15.30
CA GLY A 123 -7.01 -0.78 16.65
C GLY A 123 -6.67 0.32 17.64
N TYR A 124 -5.46 0.89 17.56
CA TYR A 124 -5.03 2.01 18.40
C TYR A 124 -5.74 3.33 18.05
N SER A 125 -5.95 3.61 16.76
CA SER A 125 -6.56 4.89 16.33
C SER A 125 -8.07 4.95 16.52
N LEU A 126 -8.75 3.79 16.60
CA LEU A 126 -10.21 3.71 16.77
C LEU A 126 -10.63 3.47 18.24
N LEU A 127 -9.68 3.23 19.13
CA LEU A 127 -9.91 3.16 20.58
C LEU A 127 -9.82 4.54 21.22
#